data_912e6676a3977c7d6bb0f860d0ebdb29
#
_entry.id   912e6676a3977c7d6bb0f860d0ebdb29
#
_cell.length_a   1.000
_cell.length_b   1.000
_cell.length_c   1.000
_cell.angle_alpha   90.00
_cell.angle_beta   90.00
_cell.angle_gamma   90.00
#
_symmetry.space_group_name_H-M   'P 1'
#
loop_
_entity.id
_entity.type
_entity.pdbx_description
1 polymer ?
#
loop_
_entity_poly.entity_id
_entity_poly.type
_entity_poly.pdbx_seq_one_letter_code
_entity_poly.pdbx_strand_id
1 'polypeptide(L)'
;MSTEYNYEISYGKMCIPLYRVYAAPLTGVAPIPESAFTGRENTLLAAEVDVEVSGGNFIAAYTHGDNRNIVATDSMKNFVLKHALTFEGSTLEEFLHLLGHAFLATYAQIERVRLTGRELAFTAASVPQRGVFGAS
;
A
#
# COMPACT_ATOMS: atom_id res chain seq x y z
N MET A 1 -27.70 33.67 -13.56
CA MET A 1 -27.67 32.29 -13.07
C MET A 1 -26.21 31.87 -12.87
N SER A 2 -25.82 31.64 -11.65
CA SER A 2 -24.46 31.17 -11.39
C SER A 2 -24.37 29.67 -11.59
N THR A 3 -23.34 29.22 -12.28
CA THR A 3 -23.05 27.80 -12.42
C THR A 3 -22.10 27.40 -11.30
N GLU A 4 -22.52 26.50 -10.47
CA GLU A 4 -21.66 25.94 -9.46
C GLU A 4 -20.94 24.71 -10.00
N TYR A 5 -19.62 24.66 -9.78
CA TYR A 5 -18.81 23.49 -10.12
C TYR A 5 -18.32 22.84 -8.83
N ASN A 6 -18.47 21.54 -8.76
CA ASN A 6 -17.88 20.78 -7.70
C ASN A 6 -16.47 20.33 -8.10
N TYR A 7 -15.53 20.57 -7.25
CA TYR A 7 -14.14 20.19 -7.47
C TYR A 7 -13.76 19.07 -6.53
N GLU A 8 -13.13 18.07 -7.08
CA GLU A 8 -12.45 17.06 -6.30
C GLU A 8 -10.98 17.06 -6.71
N ILE A 9 -10.10 17.22 -5.72
CA ILE A 9 -8.66 17.26 -5.95
C ILE A 9 -8.05 16.07 -5.26
N SER A 10 -7.31 15.30 -6.04
CA SER A 10 -6.55 14.18 -5.54
C SER A 10 -5.16 14.17 -6.20
N TYR A 11 -4.21 13.61 -5.49
CA TYR A 11 -2.88 13.38 -5.99
C TYR A 11 -2.22 12.28 -5.18
N GLY A 12 -1.11 11.77 -5.65
CA GLY A 12 -0.46 10.72 -4.90
C GLY A 12 0.82 10.21 -5.51
N LYS A 13 1.26 9.09 -5.01
CA LYS A 13 2.43 8.35 -5.46
C LYS A 13 1.99 6.96 -5.91
N MET A 14 2.39 6.62 -7.12
CA MET A 14 2.01 5.33 -7.73
C MET A 14 3.21 4.39 -7.76
N CYS A 15 2.91 3.11 -7.84
CA CYS A 15 3.91 2.05 -8.04
C CYS A 15 5.03 2.07 -7.00
N ILE A 16 4.70 2.23 -5.74
CA ILE A 16 5.67 2.13 -4.65
C ILE A 16 6.01 0.65 -4.47
N PRO A 17 7.22 0.20 -4.82
CA PRO A 17 7.57 -1.19 -4.64
C PRO A 17 7.96 -1.44 -3.19
N LEU A 18 7.52 -2.55 -2.65
CA LEU A 18 7.95 -3.00 -1.35
C LEU A 18 8.22 -4.50 -1.35
N TYR A 19 9.23 -4.88 -0.58
CA TYR A 19 9.60 -6.26 -0.36
C TYR A 19 9.83 -6.43 1.13
N ARG A 20 9.15 -7.40 1.69
CA ARG A 20 9.34 -7.72 3.09
C ARG A 20 9.67 -9.19 3.25
N VAL A 21 10.86 -9.45 3.74
CA VAL A 21 11.30 -10.79 4.10
C VAL A 21 10.84 -11.09 5.52
N TYR A 22 10.48 -12.34 5.76
CA TYR A 22 9.98 -12.84 7.05
C TYR A 22 8.60 -12.26 7.45
N ALA A 23 7.79 -11.90 6.45
CA ALA A 23 6.37 -11.69 6.69
C ALA A 23 5.73 -13.01 7.19
N ALA A 24 4.65 -12.89 7.94
CA ALA A 24 3.98 -14.09 8.44
C ALA A 24 3.40 -14.92 7.28
N PRO A 25 3.55 -16.25 7.30
CA PRO A 25 2.86 -17.09 6.33
C PRO A 25 1.35 -16.94 6.44
N LEU A 26 0.66 -17.09 5.33
CA LEU A 26 -0.79 -17.10 5.28
C LEU A 26 -1.28 -18.54 5.26
N THR A 27 -2.02 -18.94 6.28
CA THR A 27 -2.51 -20.31 6.43
C THR A 27 -4.00 -20.34 6.73
N GLY A 28 -4.63 -21.48 6.49
CA GLY A 28 -6.01 -21.68 6.88
C GLY A 28 -7.03 -20.92 6.04
N VAL A 29 -6.67 -20.53 4.84
CA VAL A 29 -7.61 -19.88 3.92
C VAL A 29 -8.54 -20.91 3.34
N ALA A 30 -9.85 -20.72 3.53
CA ALA A 30 -10.85 -21.64 2.98
C ALA A 30 -10.92 -21.48 1.45
N PRO A 31 -10.88 -22.58 0.69
CA PRO A 31 -11.03 -22.50 -0.76
C PRO A 31 -12.45 -22.07 -1.12
N ILE A 32 -12.56 -21.37 -2.24
CA ILE A 32 -13.84 -21.00 -2.85
C ILE A 32 -13.98 -21.69 -4.20
N PRO A 33 -15.18 -21.77 -4.79
CA PRO A 33 -15.35 -22.45 -6.07
C PRO A 33 -14.48 -21.88 -7.20
N GLU A 34 -14.16 -20.59 -7.14
CA GLU A 34 -13.37 -19.90 -8.14
C GLU A 34 -11.87 -20.01 -7.94
N SER A 35 -11.42 -20.52 -6.78
CA SER A 35 -10.00 -20.57 -6.44
C SER A 35 -9.68 -21.68 -5.46
N ALA A 36 -8.69 -22.46 -5.79
CA ALA A 36 -8.13 -23.45 -4.87
C ALA A 36 -7.10 -22.88 -3.90
N PHE A 37 -6.91 -21.57 -3.88
CA PHE A 37 -5.94 -20.94 -3.01
C PHE A 37 -6.29 -21.15 -1.53
N THR A 38 -5.36 -21.70 -0.77
CA THR A 38 -5.54 -21.98 0.66
C THR A 38 -4.49 -21.29 1.53
N GLY A 39 -3.64 -20.48 0.93
CA GLY A 39 -2.61 -19.75 1.65
C GLY A 39 -1.27 -19.76 0.93
N ARG A 40 -0.24 -19.29 1.62
CA ARG A 40 1.14 -19.36 1.15
C ARG A 40 2.06 -19.66 2.32
N GLU A 41 3.04 -20.48 2.06
CA GLU A 41 4.00 -20.90 3.08
C GLU A 41 5.23 -19.99 3.16
N ASN A 42 5.49 -19.25 2.09
CA ASN A 42 6.67 -18.39 2.05
C ASN A 42 6.53 -17.19 2.98
N THR A 43 7.67 -16.68 3.42
CA THR A 43 7.77 -15.56 4.33
C THR A 43 8.18 -14.27 3.61
N LEU A 44 8.03 -14.23 2.30
CA LEU A 44 8.31 -13.05 1.50
C LEU A 44 7.00 -12.41 1.05
N LEU A 45 6.80 -11.17 1.43
CA LEU A 45 5.74 -10.33 0.91
C LEU A 45 6.36 -9.31 -0.04
N ALA A 46 5.92 -9.32 -1.28
CA ALA A 46 6.28 -8.29 -2.25
C ALA A 46 5.03 -7.72 -2.87
N ALA A 47 5.01 -6.42 -3.03
CA ALA A 47 3.85 -5.72 -3.57
C ALA A 47 4.25 -4.39 -4.18
N GLU A 48 3.36 -3.84 -4.99
CA GLU A 48 3.37 -2.44 -5.38
C GLU A 48 2.15 -1.77 -4.79
N VAL A 49 2.34 -0.57 -4.25
CA VAL A 49 1.27 0.18 -3.61
C VAL A 49 1.13 1.55 -4.27
N ASP A 50 -0.10 1.91 -4.58
CA ASP A 50 -0.46 3.24 -5.02
C ASP A 50 -1.15 3.96 -3.86
N VAL A 51 -0.75 5.19 -3.60
CA VAL A 51 -1.36 6.06 -2.60
C VAL A 51 -1.95 7.26 -3.32
N GLU A 52 -3.23 7.50 -3.11
CA GLU A 52 -3.92 8.68 -3.60
C GLU A 52 -4.63 9.35 -2.42
N VAL A 53 -4.35 10.65 -2.23
CA VAL A 53 -4.94 11.42 -1.16
C VAL A 53 -5.82 12.53 -1.72
N SER A 54 -6.89 12.84 -1.02
CA SER A 54 -7.81 13.91 -1.43
C SER A 54 -8.30 14.69 -0.22
N GLY A 55 -8.73 15.91 -0.50
CA GLY A 55 -9.28 16.80 0.51
C GLY A 55 -9.33 18.24 0.04
N GLY A 56 -10.25 19.03 0.60
CA GLY A 56 -10.40 20.43 0.27
C GLY A 56 -9.18 21.29 0.65
N ASN A 57 -8.39 20.82 1.61
CA ASN A 57 -7.17 21.52 2.03
C ASN A 57 -6.10 21.64 0.94
N PHE A 58 -6.21 20.85 -0.13
CA PHE A 58 -5.24 20.87 -1.22
C PHE A 58 -5.59 21.83 -2.34
N ILE A 59 -6.78 22.41 -2.32
CA ILE A 59 -7.25 23.31 -3.40
C ILE A 59 -6.34 24.54 -3.54
N ALA A 60 -5.87 25.09 -2.45
CA ALA A 60 -5.03 26.29 -2.46
C ALA A 60 -3.71 26.12 -3.22
N ALA A 61 -3.18 24.88 -3.31
CA ALA A 61 -1.99 24.61 -4.09
C ALA A 61 -2.23 24.83 -5.58
N TYR A 62 -3.42 24.53 -6.07
CA TYR A 62 -3.78 24.66 -7.48
C TYR A 62 -4.29 26.03 -7.84
N THR A 63 -4.96 26.72 -6.91
CA THR A 63 -5.57 28.02 -7.18
C THR A 63 -4.69 29.19 -6.79
N HIS A 64 -3.84 29.05 -5.79
CA HIS A 64 -3.02 30.14 -5.23
C HIS A 64 -1.53 29.79 -5.13
N GLY A 65 -1.12 28.60 -5.60
CA GLY A 65 0.26 28.15 -5.44
C GLY A 65 0.68 27.94 -3.98
N ASP A 66 -0.28 27.76 -3.08
CA ASP A 66 -0.01 27.59 -1.66
C ASP A 66 0.14 26.08 -1.34
N ASN A 67 1.36 25.68 -1.07
CA ASN A 67 1.72 24.28 -0.86
C ASN A 67 1.81 23.88 0.63
N ARG A 68 1.35 24.73 1.55
CA ARG A 68 1.51 24.47 2.97
C ARG A 68 0.89 23.16 3.44
N ASN A 69 -0.23 22.74 2.85
CA ASN A 69 -0.93 21.53 3.23
C ASN A 69 -0.54 20.31 2.39
N ILE A 70 0.27 20.51 1.37
CA ILE A 70 0.67 19.41 0.48
C ILE A 70 1.62 18.48 1.22
N VAL A 71 1.28 17.20 1.24
CA VAL A 71 2.19 16.14 1.66
C VAL A 71 3.03 15.76 0.46
N ALA A 72 4.35 15.87 0.57
CA ALA A 72 5.25 15.53 -0.52
C ALA A 72 5.11 14.05 -0.90
N THR A 73 5.16 13.75 -2.20
CA THR A 73 5.02 12.37 -2.68
C THR A 73 6.14 11.45 -2.22
N ASP A 74 7.35 11.98 -2.06
CA ASP A 74 8.45 11.21 -1.47
C ASP A 74 8.22 10.90 0.00
N SER A 75 7.56 11.80 0.73
CA SER A 75 7.16 11.53 2.11
C SER A 75 6.12 10.42 2.17
N MET A 76 5.19 10.37 1.23
CA MET A 76 4.22 9.27 1.12
C MET A 76 4.91 7.94 0.88
N LYS A 77 5.87 7.91 -0.04
CA LYS A 77 6.66 6.72 -0.31
C LYS A 77 7.39 6.24 0.95
N ASN A 78 8.10 7.15 1.61
CA ASN A 78 8.84 6.81 2.83
C ASN A 78 7.92 6.35 3.95
N PHE A 79 6.74 6.93 4.05
CA PHE A 79 5.72 6.53 5.02
C PHE A 79 5.27 5.08 4.79
N VAL A 80 5.00 4.71 3.54
CA VAL A 80 4.62 3.34 3.18
C VAL A 80 5.74 2.36 3.53
N LEU A 81 6.98 2.69 3.14
CA LEU A 81 8.12 1.81 3.39
C LEU A 81 8.41 1.65 4.88
N LYS A 82 8.28 2.71 5.64
CA LYS A 82 8.46 2.67 7.10
C LYS A 82 7.45 1.73 7.76
N HIS A 83 6.18 1.82 7.37
CA HIS A 83 5.15 0.94 7.92
C HIS A 83 5.33 -0.51 7.47
N ALA A 84 5.87 -0.73 6.27
CA ALA A 84 6.17 -2.07 5.81
C ALA A 84 7.22 -2.78 6.67
N LEU A 85 8.16 -2.03 7.24
CA LEU A 85 9.21 -2.60 8.10
C LEU A 85 8.67 -3.22 9.39
N THR A 86 7.59 -2.69 9.91
CA THR A 86 7.03 -3.10 11.20
C THR A 86 5.73 -3.87 11.07
N PHE A 87 5.23 -4.06 9.86
CA PHE A 87 4.00 -4.80 9.63
C PHE A 87 4.19 -6.29 9.97
N GLU A 88 3.33 -6.81 10.82
CA GLU A 88 3.41 -8.20 11.29
C GLU A 88 2.29 -9.10 10.74
N GLY A 89 1.40 -8.55 9.94
CA GLY A 89 0.32 -9.31 9.34
C GLY A 89 0.79 -10.20 8.18
N SER A 90 -0.14 -10.92 7.60
CA SER A 90 0.14 -11.90 6.56
C SER A 90 -0.48 -11.56 5.20
N THR A 91 -1.35 -10.57 5.13
CA THR A 91 -2.04 -10.22 3.87
C THR A 91 -1.79 -8.78 3.46
N LEU A 92 -1.84 -8.55 2.15
CA LEU A 92 -1.74 -7.20 1.61
C LEU A 92 -2.93 -6.34 2.07
N GLU A 93 -4.11 -6.92 2.17
CA GLU A 93 -5.31 -6.22 2.63
C GLU A 93 -5.15 -5.69 4.03
N GLU A 94 -4.59 -6.46 4.93
CA GLU A 94 -4.28 -6.02 6.30
C GLU A 94 -3.30 -4.84 6.29
N PHE A 95 -2.29 -4.92 5.43
CA PHE A 95 -1.30 -3.86 5.30
C PHE A 95 -1.92 -2.56 4.77
N LEU A 96 -2.74 -2.65 3.74
CA LEU A 96 -3.43 -1.48 3.19
C LEU A 96 -4.39 -0.85 4.20
N HIS A 97 -5.08 -1.67 4.97
CA HIS A 97 -5.96 -1.18 6.03
C HIS A 97 -5.18 -0.42 7.10
N LEU A 98 -4.07 -0.97 7.54
CA LEU A 98 -3.17 -0.31 8.49
C LEU A 98 -2.66 1.03 7.94
N LEU A 99 -2.21 1.05 6.68
CA LEU A 99 -1.73 2.26 6.03
C LEU A 99 -2.81 3.34 5.96
N GLY A 100 -4.02 2.97 5.58
CA GLY A 100 -5.13 3.92 5.48
C GLY A 100 -5.40 4.63 6.80
N HIS A 101 -5.49 3.88 7.87
CA HIS A 101 -5.65 4.45 9.20
C HIS A 101 -4.46 5.32 9.60
N ALA A 102 -3.25 4.88 9.31
CA ALA A 102 -2.04 5.62 9.66
C ALA A 102 -1.95 6.95 8.90
N PHE A 103 -2.28 6.98 7.62
CA PHE A 103 -2.30 8.22 6.84
C PHE A 103 -3.30 9.22 7.40
N LEU A 104 -4.51 8.79 7.67
CA LEU A 104 -5.56 9.68 8.20
C LEU A 104 -5.23 10.17 9.61
N ALA A 105 -4.59 9.35 10.43
CA ALA A 105 -4.20 9.74 11.77
C ALA A 105 -3.00 10.69 11.81
N THR A 106 -2.08 10.56 10.85
CA THR A 106 -0.83 11.32 10.83
C THR A 106 -0.98 12.67 10.14
N TYR A 107 -1.74 12.72 9.05
CA TYR A 107 -1.87 13.91 8.22
C TYR A 107 -3.29 14.45 8.32
N ALA A 108 -3.50 15.42 9.20
CA ALA A 108 -4.81 16.00 9.46
C ALA A 108 -5.44 16.67 8.23
N GLN A 109 -4.62 17.12 7.28
CA GLN A 109 -5.07 17.74 6.04
C GLN A 109 -5.66 16.76 5.03
N ILE A 110 -5.43 15.46 5.19
CA ILE A 110 -5.99 14.43 4.31
C ILE A 110 -7.41 14.09 4.79
N GLU A 111 -8.38 14.23 3.91
CA GLU A 111 -9.76 13.85 4.19
C GLU A 111 -10.07 12.42 3.75
N ARG A 112 -9.49 12.00 2.62
CA ARG A 112 -9.63 10.64 2.10
C ARG A 112 -8.31 10.14 1.58
N VAL A 113 -8.10 8.85 1.76
CA VAL A 113 -6.97 8.13 1.17
C VAL A 113 -7.50 6.91 0.42
N ARG A 114 -7.03 6.74 -0.81
CA ARG A 114 -7.26 5.54 -1.60
C ARG A 114 -5.95 4.80 -1.73
N LEU A 115 -5.96 3.55 -1.34
CA LEU A 115 -4.80 2.68 -1.44
C LEU A 115 -5.13 1.51 -2.36
N THR A 116 -4.25 1.27 -3.31
CA THR A 116 -4.36 0.13 -4.21
C THR A 116 -3.08 -0.68 -4.08
N GLY A 117 -3.22 -1.97 -3.89
CA GLY A 117 -2.08 -2.86 -3.77
C GLY A 117 -2.13 -3.98 -4.80
N ARG A 118 -0.97 -4.35 -5.30
CA ARG A 118 -0.78 -5.49 -6.20
C ARG A 118 0.27 -6.38 -5.57
N GLU A 119 -0.13 -7.57 -5.15
CA GLU A 119 0.80 -8.55 -4.60
C GLU A 119 1.54 -9.26 -5.73
N LEU A 120 2.85 -9.41 -5.56
CA LEU A 120 3.69 -10.15 -6.48
C LEU A 120 3.86 -11.57 -5.95
N ALA A 121 3.55 -12.54 -6.79
CA ALA A 121 3.68 -13.96 -6.43
C ALA A 121 5.12 -14.41 -6.59
N PHE A 122 5.56 -15.29 -5.68
CA PHE A 122 6.87 -15.91 -5.72
C PHE A 122 6.76 -17.42 -5.65
N THR A 123 7.63 -18.06 -6.39
CA THR A 123 7.87 -19.48 -6.24
C THR A 123 9.36 -19.66 -5.95
N ALA A 124 9.67 -20.32 -4.85
CA ALA A 124 11.07 -20.58 -4.51
C ALA A 124 11.70 -21.50 -5.55
N ALA A 125 12.87 -21.11 -6.04
CA ALA A 125 13.63 -21.95 -6.93
C ALA A 125 14.42 -22.98 -6.11
N SER A 126 14.42 -24.23 -6.54
CA SER A 126 15.21 -25.26 -5.91
C SER A 126 16.50 -25.51 -6.70
N VAL A 127 17.59 -25.70 -5.96
CA VAL A 127 18.88 -26.06 -6.52
C VAL A 127 19.14 -27.52 -6.17
N PRO A 128 19.32 -28.39 -7.14
CA PRO A 128 19.33 -29.86 -6.90
C PRO A 128 20.37 -30.35 -5.88
N GLN A 129 21.46 -29.63 -5.72
CA GLN A 129 22.56 -30.08 -4.84
C GLN A 129 22.70 -29.21 -3.60
N ARG A 130 21.91 -28.15 -3.45
CA ARG A 130 22.10 -27.13 -2.41
C ARG A 130 20.83 -26.81 -1.64
N GLY A 131 19.75 -27.50 -1.94
CA GLY A 131 18.48 -27.19 -1.35
C GLY A 131 17.74 -26.07 -2.06
N VAL A 132 16.85 -25.41 -1.36
CA VAL A 132 15.97 -24.40 -1.92
C VAL A 132 16.61 -23.02 -1.84
N PHE A 133 16.62 -22.34 -2.96
CA PHE A 133 17.12 -20.98 -3.04
C PHE A 133 16.13 -20.00 -2.43
N GLY A 134 16.60 -19.17 -1.48
CA GLY A 134 15.73 -18.17 -0.84
C GLY A 134 14.77 -18.74 0.17
N ALA A 135 14.74 -20.04 0.39
CA ALA A 135 13.99 -20.68 1.45
C ALA A 135 14.97 -21.42 2.35
N SER A 136 15.03 -21.10 3.52
CA SER A 136 15.87 -21.72 4.51
C SER A 136 15.03 -22.22 5.65
#